data_a3ca7ec5ca0dd12da6a892ff621a616e
#
_entry.id   a3ca7ec5ca0dd12da6a892ff621a616e
#
_cell.length_a   1.000
_cell.length_b   1.000
_cell.length_c   1.000
_cell.angle_alpha   90.00
_cell.angle_beta   90.00
_cell.angle_gamma   90.00
#
_symmetry.space_group_name_H-M   'P 1'
#
loop_
_entity.id
_entity.type
_entity.pdbx_description
1 polymer ?
#
loop_
_entity_poly.entity_id
_entity_poly.type
_entity_poly.pdbx_seq_one_letter_code
_entity_poly.pdbx_strand_id
1 'polypeptide(L)'
;MIRLVSLFLCTFFVSCNSSKQKATDDDLPNILFLFADDYTFDAIHALGNDIIQTPNLDRLVQNGTHFSQAFNMGGWNGAVCVASRAMIISGQSIWDAKAISDQWQNQKNLEAAEQSWGKLMEKKGYQTYMTGKWHVSIDPKKIFQTVRNIRPGMPRDFFKKEGRKGYDRPKQGQVDTWKAADSLNGGFWEGGKHWSEVIKDDALDFLNKSGEKEAPFFMYLAFNAPHDPRQSPQSFLDRYPLEEIPLPENWLPEYPYKDAIGNPKTLRDEALAPFPR
;
A
#
# COMPACT_ATOMS: atom_id res chain seq x y z
N MET A 1 9.79 31.63 -74.24
CA MET A 1 9.44 32.53 -73.12
C MET A 1 8.70 31.71 -72.07
N ILE A 2 9.41 31.21 -71.07
CA ILE A 2 8.85 30.36 -69.98
C ILE A 2 8.70 31.28 -68.78
N ARG A 3 7.45 31.53 -68.32
CA ARG A 3 7.17 32.32 -67.14
C ARG A 3 7.21 31.38 -65.90
N LEU A 4 8.19 31.60 -65.02
CA LEU A 4 8.24 30.99 -63.69
C LEU A 4 7.20 31.68 -62.80
N VAL A 5 6.25 30.91 -62.26
CA VAL A 5 5.34 31.35 -61.22
C VAL A 5 5.95 30.87 -59.90
N SER A 6 6.48 31.82 -59.11
CA SER A 6 6.95 31.54 -57.75
C SER A 6 5.77 31.50 -56.76
N LEU A 7 5.54 30.31 -56.25
CA LEU A 7 4.52 30.08 -55.20
C LEU A 7 5.15 30.41 -53.82
N PHE A 8 4.73 31.48 -53.19
CA PHE A 8 5.13 31.86 -51.84
C PHE A 8 4.29 31.09 -50.83
N LEU A 9 4.90 30.10 -50.17
CA LEU A 9 4.27 29.31 -49.10
C LEU A 9 4.44 30.07 -47.76
N CYS A 10 3.42 30.82 -47.35
CA CYS A 10 3.40 31.45 -46.02
C CYS A 10 3.07 30.38 -44.95
N THR A 11 4.08 29.87 -44.24
CA THR A 11 3.90 29.04 -43.04
C THR A 11 3.55 29.93 -41.85
N PHE A 12 2.30 29.88 -41.45
CA PHE A 12 1.86 30.49 -40.18
C PHE A 12 2.36 29.60 -39.02
N PHE A 13 3.37 30.08 -38.31
CA PHE A 13 3.72 29.54 -36.99
C PHE A 13 2.68 30.03 -35.98
N VAL A 14 1.71 29.15 -35.65
CA VAL A 14 0.87 29.36 -34.48
C VAL A 14 1.73 29.03 -33.25
N SER A 15 2.36 30.05 -32.67
CA SER A 15 3.01 29.96 -31.38
C SER A 15 1.92 29.82 -30.31
N CYS A 16 1.73 28.60 -29.81
CA CYS A 16 0.97 28.39 -28.58
C CYS A 16 1.75 29.05 -27.43
N ASN A 17 1.40 30.26 -27.10
CA ASN A 17 1.83 30.91 -25.89
C ASN A 17 1.05 30.29 -24.74
N SER A 18 1.52 29.14 -24.24
CA SER A 18 1.08 28.60 -22.97
C SER A 18 1.60 29.52 -21.88
N SER A 19 0.77 30.50 -21.48
CA SER A 19 1.01 31.24 -20.25
C SER A 19 1.10 30.21 -19.10
N LYS A 20 2.29 29.94 -18.62
CA LYS A 20 2.49 29.25 -17.34
C LYS A 20 1.84 30.12 -16.27
N GLN A 21 0.58 29.89 -15.99
CA GLN A 21 -0.09 30.43 -14.83
C GLN A 21 0.72 29.93 -13.62
N LYS A 22 1.37 30.84 -12.93
CA LYS A 22 2.10 30.54 -11.71
C LYS A 22 1.02 30.10 -10.72
N ALA A 23 0.99 28.79 -10.39
CA ALA A 23 0.09 28.31 -9.36
C ALA A 23 0.31 29.18 -8.12
N THR A 24 -0.72 29.83 -7.67
CA THR A 24 -0.73 30.53 -6.40
C THR A 24 -0.79 29.49 -5.30
N ASP A 25 -0.24 29.73 -4.11
CA ASP A 25 -0.30 28.81 -2.98
C ASP A 25 -1.76 28.44 -2.59
N ASP A 26 -2.74 29.19 -3.08
CA ASP A 26 -4.17 28.96 -2.88
C ASP A 26 -4.76 27.79 -3.72
N ASP A 27 -4.00 27.22 -4.67
CA ASP A 27 -4.46 26.16 -5.60
C ASP A 27 -3.88 24.77 -5.28
N LEU A 28 -3.35 24.54 -4.10
CA LEU A 28 -2.79 23.24 -3.71
C LEU A 28 -3.92 22.20 -3.51
N PRO A 29 -3.89 21.05 -4.22
CA PRO A 29 -4.93 20.05 -4.10
C PRO A 29 -4.85 19.28 -2.78
N ASN A 30 -5.98 18.81 -2.28
CA ASN A 30 -6.01 17.79 -1.25
C ASN A 30 -5.44 16.47 -1.78
N ILE A 31 -4.63 15.79 -0.98
CA ILE A 31 -3.98 14.54 -1.35
C ILE A 31 -4.40 13.43 -0.40
N LEU A 32 -5.07 12.42 -0.95
CA LEU A 32 -5.43 11.19 -0.24
C LEU A 32 -4.62 10.02 -0.83
N PHE A 33 -3.66 9.51 -0.06
CA PHE A 33 -2.83 8.38 -0.47
C PHE A 33 -3.32 7.09 0.19
N LEU A 34 -4.00 6.25 -0.58
CA LEU A 34 -4.47 4.92 -0.17
C LEU A 34 -3.41 3.89 -0.52
N PHE A 35 -2.89 3.20 0.47
CA PHE A 35 -1.81 2.24 0.29
C PHE A 35 -2.17 0.87 0.84
N ALA A 36 -2.47 -0.07 -0.04
CA ALA A 36 -2.70 -1.47 0.31
C ALA A 36 -1.37 -2.22 0.37
N ASP A 37 -1.26 -3.20 1.26
CA ASP A 37 -0.05 -3.98 1.46
C ASP A 37 -0.19 -5.36 0.81
N ASP A 38 0.78 -5.73 -0.02
CA ASP A 38 0.80 -7.01 -0.74
C ASP A 38 -0.37 -7.18 -1.74
N TYR A 39 -0.84 -6.08 -2.31
CA TYR A 39 -1.93 -6.08 -3.30
C TYR A 39 -1.35 -6.29 -4.70
N THR A 40 -1.79 -7.35 -5.37
CA THR A 40 -1.30 -7.70 -6.71
C THR A 40 -1.96 -6.84 -7.79
N PHE A 41 -1.24 -6.61 -8.88
CA PHE A 41 -1.69 -5.74 -9.99
C PHE A 41 -2.95 -6.25 -10.70
N ASP A 42 -3.18 -7.55 -10.65
CA ASP A 42 -4.30 -8.27 -11.28
C ASP A 42 -5.53 -8.41 -10.37
N ALA A 43 -5.50 -7.86 -9.15
CA ALA A 43 -6.59 -8.00 -8.18
C ALA A 43 -7.62 -6.85 -8.25
N ILE A 44 -7.85 -6.25 -9.41
CA ILE A 44 -8.88 -5.23 -9.67
C ILE A 44 -9.77 -5.68 -10.83
N HIS A 45 -11.09 -5.70 -10.61
CA HIS A 45 -12.03 -6.15 -11.62
C HIS A 45 -11.96 -5.35 -12.93
N ALA A 46 -11.94 -4.03 -12.86
CA ALA A 46 -11.82 -3.17 -14.04
C ALA A 46 -10.53 -3.35 -14.86
N LEU A 47 -9.54 -4.06 -14.32
CA LEU A 47 -8.28 -4.40 -14.99
C LEU A 47 -8.22 -5.83 -15.53
N GLY A 48 -9.37 -6.53 -15.56
CA GLY A 48 -9.50 -7.84 -16.17
C GLY A 48 -9.58 -9.01 -15.20
N ASN A 49 -9.82 -8.77 -13.91
CA ASN A 49 -10.08 -9.86 -12.96
C ASN A 49 -11.59 -10.12 -12.86
N ASP A 50 -12.05 -11.22 -13.43
CA ASP A 50 -13.47 -11.59 -13.46
C ASP A 50 -13.97 -12.24 -12.15
N ILE A 51 -13.06 -12.56 -11.21
CA ILE A 51 -13.40 -13.25 -9.97
C ILE A 51 -13.73 -12.25 -8.86
N ILE A 52 -12.87 -11.24 -8.68
CA ILE A 52 -13.01 -10.29 -7.58
C ILE A 52 -13.90 -9.10 -7.94
N GLN A 53 -14.71 -8.68 -6.99
CA GLN A 53 -15.58 -7.50 -7.12
C GLN A 53 -14.96 -6.30 -6.42
N THR A 54 -14.54 -5.29 -7.16
CA THR A 54 -13.87 -4.09 -6.64
C THR A 54 -14.54 -2.78 -7.08
N PRO A 55 -15.84 -2.59 -6.85
CA PRO A 55 -16.63 -1.50 -7.48
C PRO A 55 -16.09 -0.10 -7.18
N ASN A 56 -15.49 0.12 -6.01
CA ASN A 56 -14.92 1.43 -5.66
C ASN A 56 -13.54 1.64 -6.31
N LEU A 57 -12.71 0.61 -6.42
CA LEU A 57 -11.44 0.68 -7.16
C LEU A 57 -11.71 0.81 -8.66
N ASP A 58 -12.71 0.10 -9.18
CA ASP A 58 -13.14 0.21 -10.57
C ASP A 58 -13.51 1.65 -10.94
N ARG A 59 -14.22 2.35 -10.04
CA ARG A 59 -14.53 3.78 -10.22
C ARG A 59 -13.27 4.65 -10.26
N LEU A 60 -12.25 4.35 -9.44
CA LEU A 60 -10.98 5.08 -9.49
C LEU A 60 -10.26 4.84 -10.81
N VAL A 61 -10.23 3.60 -11.29
CA VAL A 61 -9.65 3.24 -12.59
C VAL A 61 -10.36 3.96 -13.73
N GLN A 62 -11.70 3.98 -13.71
CA GLN A 62 -12.52 4.60 -14.76
C GLN A 62 -12.43 6.12 -14.82
N ASN A 63 -12.20 6.78 -13.68
CA ASN A 63 -12.20 8.24 -13.57
C ASN A 63 -10.78 8.83 -13.38
N GLY A 64 -9.76 7.99 -13.33
CA GLY A 64 -8.38 8.40 -13.08
C GLY A 64 -7.40 7.93 -14.13
N THR A 65 -6.13 7.93 -13.78
CA THR A 65 -5.05 7.41 -14.60
C THR A 65 -4.52 6.12 -13.98
N HIS A 66 -4.55 5.04 -14.76
CA HIS A 66 -3.97 3.76 -14.39
C HIS A 66 -2.56 3.60 -14.98
N PHE A 67 -1.59 3.24 -14.15
CA PHE A 67 -0.21 2.94 -14.56
C PHE A 67 -0.05 1.42 -14.71
N SER A 68 -0.14 0.92 -15.94
CA SER A 68 -0.05 -0.53 -16.24
C SER A 68 1.36 -1.11 -16.11
N GLN A 69 2.39 -0.25 -16.06
CA GLN A 69 3.80 -0.63 -16.00
C GLN A 69 4.49 0.01 -14.78
N ALA A 70 3.93 -0.21 -13.58
CA ALA A 70 4.55 0.21 -12.34
C ALA A 70 5.31 -0.97 -11.71
N PHE A 71 6.61 -0.79 -11.47
CA PHE A 71 7.49 -1.84 -10.97
C PHE A 71 8.06 -1.47 -9.61
N ASN A 72 8.16 -2.47 -8.73
CA ASN A 72 8.86 -2.34 -7.46
C ASN A 72 10.37 -2.50 -7.69
N MET A 73 11.17 -1.69 -7.00
CA MET A 73 12.65 -1.77 -7.07
C MET A 73 13.24 -2.92 -6.25
N GLY A 74 12.41 -3.77 -5.62
CA GLY A 74 12.85 -4.83 -4.73
C GLY A 74 13.06 -4.40 -3.29
N GLY A 75 13.88 -5.13 -2.56
CA GLY A 75 14.16 -4.89 -1.15
C GLY A 75 15.54 -5.39 -0.75
N TRP A 76 16.05 -4.90 0.36
CA TRP A 76 17.33 -5.32 0.96
C TRP A 76 17.19 -6.50 1.94
N ASN A 77 15.98 -6.98 2.14
CA ASN A 77 15.66 -8.18 2.94
C ASN A 77 14.40 -8.86 2.38
N GLY A 78 14.02 -10.00 2.97
CA GLY A 78 12.83 -10.74 2.54
C GLY A 78 11.49 -10.01 2.76
N ALA A 79 11.47 -9.01 3.65
CA ALA A 79 10.29 -8.17 3.88
C ALA A 79 10.38 -6.91 3.00
N VAL A 80 9.93 -7.00 1.76
CA VAL A 80 9.94 -5.91 0.76
C VAL A 80 9.15 -4.68 1.25
N CYS A 81 8.13 -4.87 2.07
CA CYS A 81 7.31 -3.77 2.60
C CYS A 81 8.11 -2.72 3.39
N VAL A 82 9.16 -3.10 4.13
CA VAL A 82 10.03 -2.13 4.81
C VAL A 82 10.75 -1.25 3.79
N ALA A 83 11.34 -1.87 2.76
CA ALA A 83 12.06 -1.17 1.71
C ALA A 83 11.13 -0.26 0.91
N SER A 84 9.98 -0.77 0.48
CA SER A 84 8.96 0.00 -0.25
C SER A 84 8.49 1.22 0.54
N ARG A 85 8.17 1.04 1.83
CA ARG A 85 7.73 2.14 2.69
C ARG A 85 8.84 3.16 2.95
N ALA A 86 10.07 2.71 3.13
CA ALA A 86 11.21 3.62 3.28
C ALA A 86 11.43 4.45 2.00
N MET A 87 11.35 3.84 0.81
CA MET A 87 11.42 4.55 -0.47
C MET A 87 10.30 5.59 -0.62
N ILE A 88 9.05 5.21 -0.35
CA ILE A 88 7.88 6.10 -0.45
C ILE A 88 8.02 7.28 0.52
N ILE A 89 8.38 7.02 1.79
CA ILE A 89 8.44 8.06 2.83
C ILE A 89 9.61 9.01 2.61
N SER A 90 10.74 8.51 2.11
CA SER A 90 11.93 9.32 1.85
C SER A 90 11.97 9.93 0.46
N GLY A 91 11.17 9.42 -0.50
CA GLY A 91 11.24 9.82 -1.91
C GLY A 91 12.54 9.41 -2.60
N GLN A 92 13.26 8.41 -2.05
CA GLN A 92 14.58 8.01 -2.51
C GLN A 92 14.58 6.64 -3.19
N SER A 93 15.62 6.36 -3.98
CA SER A 93 15.87 5.05 -4.55
C SER A 93 16.12 4.00 -3.45
N ILE A 94 16.08 2.71 -3.80
CA ILE A 94 16.30 1.62 -2.85
C ILE A 94 17.64 1.75 -2.09
N TRP A 95 18.69 2.21 -2.76
CA TRP A 95 20.02 2.33 -2.18
C TRP A 95 20.11 3.43 -1.11
N ASP A 96 19.60 4.61 -1.43
CA ASP A 96 19.57 5.75 -0.51
C ASP A 96 18.56 5.55 0.61
N ALA A 97 17.40 4.97 0.27
CA ALA A 97 16.37 4.63 1.25
C ALA A 97 16.86 3.62 2.29
N LYS A 98 17.75 2.66 1.90
CA LYS A 98 18.40 1.75 2.86
C LYS A 98 19.25 2.51 3.87
N ALA A 99 20.10 3.43 3.40
CA ALA A 99 20.94 4.24 4.27
C ALA A 99 20.11 5.11 5.23
N ILE A 100 19.02 5.71 4.74
CA ILE A 100 18.07 6.48 5.56
C ILE A 100 17.37 5.58 6.59
N SER A 101 16.94 4.37 6.19
CA SER A 101 16.31 3.41 7.09
C SER A 101 17.24 2.99 8.24
N ASP A 102 18.53 2.83 7.96
CA ASP A 102 19.54 2.54 8.99
C ASP A 102 19.75 3.73 9.95
N GLN A 103 19.71 4.95 9.45
CA GLN A 103 19.75 6.16 10.28
C GLN A 103 18.53 6.24 11.19
N TRP A 104 17.33 5.96 10.67
CA TRP A 104 16.10 5.91 11.46
C TRP A 104 16.14 4.84 12.56
N GLN A 105 16.66 3.66 12.24
CA GLN A 105 16.80 2.56 13.20
C GLN A 105 17.74 2.91 14.34
N ASN A 106 18.81 3.60 14.04
CA ASN A 106 19.81 3.98 15.04
C ASN A 106 19.47 5.30 15.76
N GLN A 107 18.36 5.94 15.45
CA GLN A 107 17.89 7.24 15.97
C GLN A 107 18.95 8.36 15.89
N LYS A 108 19.95 8.21 15.03
CA LYS A 108 21.14 9.08 14.98
C LYS A 108 20.95 10.33 14.14
N ASN A 109 19.90 10.39 13.32
CA ASN A 109 19.72 11.55 12.45
C ASN A 109 18.24 11.94 12.28
N LEU A 110 17.83 12.95 13.02
CA LEU A 110 16.51 13.58 12.84
C LEU A 110 16.41 14.39 11.53
N GLU A 111 17.54 14.78 10.92
CA GLU A 111 17.55 15.49 9.65
C GLU A 111 16.93 14.62 8.54
N ALA A 112 17.14 13.31 8.57
CA ALA A 112 16.49 12.39 7.63
C ALA A 112 14.96 12.37 7.78
N ALA A 113 14.41 12.67 8.97
CA ALA A 113 12.98 12.85 9.16
C ALA A 113 12.47 14.13 8.47
N GLU A 114 13.25 15.19 8.48
CA GLU A 114 12.92 16.48 7.88
C GLU A 114 12.82 16.45 6.35
N GLN A 115 13.42 15.43 5.71
CA GLN A 115 13.34 15.18 4.27
C GLN A 115 12.21 14.18 3.90
N SER A 116 11.48 13.68 4.90
CA SER A 116 10.35 12.79 4.63
C SER A 116 9.17 13.53 3.99
N TRP A 117 8.41 12.83 3.16
CA TRP A 117 7.28 13.43 2.46
C TRP A 117 6.27 14.12 3.38
N GLY A 118 5.95 13.54 4.56
CA GLY A 118 5.04 14.17 5.53
C GLY A 118 5.56 15.51 6.03
N LYS A 119 6.86 15.61 6.33
CA LYS A 119 7.50 16.87 6.73
C LYS A 119 7.60 17.87 5.57
N LEU A 120 7.88 17.42 4.37
CA LEU A 120 7.91 18.29 3.20
C LEU A 120 6.52 18.85 2.88
N MET A 121 5.47 18.04 3.03
CA MET A 121 4.08 18.49 2.89
C MET A 121 3.69 19.46 4.00
N GLU A 122 4.05 19.21 5.25
CA GLU A 122 3.84 20.15 6.36
C GLU A 122 4.49 21.50 6.08
N LYS A 123 5.74 21.52 5.62
CA LYS A 123 6.47 22.76 5.23
C LYS A 123 5.80 23.51 4.07
N LYS A 124 5.01 22.82 3.25
CA LYS A 124 4.19 23.39 2.17
C LYS A 124 2.80 23.84 2.63
N GLY A 125 2.51 23.77 3.91
CA GLY A 125 1.24 24.23 4.48
C GLY A 125 0.15 23.18 4.54
N TYR A 126 0.43 21.91 4.20
CA TYR A 126 -0.55 20.84 4.32
C TYR A 126 -0.80 20.44 5.78
N GLN A 127 -2.03 20.11 6.09
CA GLN A 127 -2.37 19.31 7.27
C GLN A 127 -1.99 17.85 7.00
N THR A 128 -1.15 17.23 7.82
CA THR A 128 -0.64 15.88 7.55
C THR A 128 -1.20 14.85 8.52
N TYR A 129 -1.72 13.75 7.97
CA TYR A 129 -2.42 12.69 8.70
C TYR A 129 -1.88 11.32 8.32
N MET A 130 -1.81 10.41 9.30
CA MET A 130 -1.40 9.03 9.08
C MET A 130 -2.16 8.06 9.97
N THR A 131 -2.62 6.93 9.40
CA THR A 131 -3.17 5.78 10.14
C THR A 131 -2.80 4.47 9.45
N GLY A 132 -2.70 3.38 10.23
CA GLY A 132 -2.52 2.03 9.74
C GLY A 132 -1.10 1.47 9.86
N LYS A 133 -0.68 0.65 8.90
CA LYS A 133 0.62 -0.03 8.90
C LYS A 133 1.77 0.93 8.61
N TRP A 134 2.70 1.06 9.56
CA TRP A 134 3.86 1.95 9.42
C TRP A 134 5.12 1.24 8.91
N HIS A 135 5.59 0.27 9.63
CA HIS A 135 6.69 -0.66 9.27
C HIS A 135 8.04 -0.04 8.91
N VAL A 136 8.32 1.18 9.34
CA VAL A 136 9.64 1.78 9.33
C VAL A 136 10.06 2.16 10.74
N SER A 137 11.37 2.33 10.98
CA SER A 137 11.91 2.44 12.35
C SER A 137 11.72 3.79 13.01
N ILE A 138 11.44 4.83 12.24
CA ILE A 138 11.17 6.16 12.79
C ILE A 138 9.75 6.25 13.34
N ASP A 139 9.55 6.98 14.44
CA ASP A 139 8.22 7.26 14.98
C ASP A 139 7.42 8.13 13.98
N PRO A 140 6.24 7.67 13.51
CA PRO A 140 5.42 8.43 12.56
C PRO A 140 5.01 9.82 13.09
N LYS A 141 4.93 10.02 14.40
CA LYS A 141 4.64 11.33 15.02
C LYS A 141 5.75 12.37 14.79
N LYS A 142 6.94 11.94 14.38
CA LYS A 142 8.01 12.85 13.95
C LYS A 142 7.84 13.32 12.51
N ILE A 143 6.97 12.68 11.75
CA ILE A 143 6.75 12.91 10.31
C ILE A 143 5.40 13.54 10.03
N PHE A 144 4.34 13.09 10.71
CA PHE A 144 2.96 13.56 10.52
C PHE A 144 2.45 14.28 11.76
N GLN A 145 1.65 15.33 11.56
CA GLN A 145 1.03 16.12 12.64
C GLN A 145 -0.02 15.31 13.40
N THR A 146 -0.78 14.49 12.70
CA THR A 146 -1.82 13.64 13.31
C THR A 146 -1.59 12.19 12.95
N VAL A 147 -1.46 11.35 13.98
CA VAL A 147 -1.17 9.91 13.82
C VAL A 147 -2.12 9.11 14.71
N ARG A 148 -2.77 8.09 14.14
CA ARG A 148 -3.71 7.21 14.85
C ARG A 148 -3.53 5.74 14.48
N ASN A 149 -3.92 4.86 15.39
CA ASN A 149 -4.08 3.42 15.18
C ASN A 149 -2.95 2.75 14.38
N ILE A 150 -1.71 3.04 14.79
CA ILE A 150 -0.49 2.55 14.13
C ILE A 150 -0.15 1.14 14.59
N ARG A 151 0.17 0.28 13.62
CA ARG A 151 0.86 -1.00 13.86
C ARG A 151 2.16 -1.06 13.06
N PRO A 152 3.25 -1.60 13.64
CA PRO A 152 4.58 -1.52 13.02
C PRO A 152 4.78 -2.46 11.83
N GLY A 153 4.03 -3.52 11.72
CA GLY A 153 4.19 -4.53 10.68
C GLY A 153 3.18 -5.63 10.86
N MET A 154 3.65 -6.88 10.97
CA MET A 154 2.81 -8.02 11.33
C MET A 154 2.23 -7.81 12.73
N PRO A 155 0.94 -8.10 12.95
CA PRO A 155 0.32 -7.92 14.25
C PRO A 155 0.97 -8.76 15.33
N ARG A 156 1.56 -8.12 16.35
CA ARG A 156 2.27 -8.82 17.44
C ARG A 156 1.34 -9.63 18.34
N ASP A 157 0.11 -9.23 18.46
CA ASP A 157 -0.94 -9.90 19.21
C ASP A 157 -1.22 -11.31 18.66
N PHE A 158 -1.09 -11.51 17.36
CA PHE A 158 -1.17 -12.81 16.73
C PHE A 158 -0.12 -13.81 17.26
N PHE A 159 1.08 -13.33 17.60
CA PHE A 159 2.17 -14.17 18.10
C PHE A 159 2.12 -14.41 19.61
N LYS A 160 1.33 -13.65 20.37
CA LYS A 160 1.32 -13.67 21.83
C LYS A 160 0.29 -14.60 22.44
N LYS A 161 -0.78 -14.95 21.74
CA LYS A 161 -1.85 -15.75 22.27
C LYS A 161 -1.59 -17.24 22.07
N GLU A 162 -1.40 -17.94 23.19
CA GLU A 162 -1.57 -19.38 23.34
C GLU A 162 -0.59 -20.32 22.63
N GLY A 163 0.67 -19.98 22.52
CA GLY A 163 1.67 -20.93 21.98
C GLY A 163 1.46 -21.31 20.51
N ARG A 164 0.51 -20.67 19.83
CA ARG A 164 0.43 -20.73 18.38
C ARG A 164 1.62 -19.99 17.83
N LYS A 165 2.48 -20.70 17.16
CA LYS A 165 3.56 -20.12 16.36
C LYS A 165 2.94 -19.55 15.07
N GLY A 166 2.17 -18.49 15.23
CA GLY A 166 1.62 -17.65 14.18
C GLY A 166 1.04 -18.38 12.98
N TYR A 167 1.87 -18.66 12.03
CA TYR A 167 1.50 -19.19 10.71
C TYR A 167 1.82 -20.67 10.53
N ASP A 168 2.02 -21.43 11.62
CA ASP A 168 2.29 -22.85 11.52
C ASP A 168 1.07 -23.60 10.96
N ARG A 169 1.27 -24.36 9.91
CA ARG A 169 0.26 -25.29 9.40
C ARG A 169 0.02 -26.41 10.42
N PRO A 170 -1.20 -26.91 10.54
CA PRO A 170 -1.46 -28.08 11.37
C PRO A 170 -0.63 -29.27 10.85
N LYS A 171 -0.04 -30.02 11.76
CA LYS A 171 0.63 -31.25 11.40
C LYS A 171 -0.38 -32.26 10.89
N GLN A 172 0.08 -33.23 10.10
CA GLN A 172 -0.77 -34.31 9.61
C GLN A 172 -1.56 -34.98 10.77
N GLY A 173 -2.86 -35.05 10.63
CA GLY A 173 -3.77 -35.60 11.65
C GLY A 173 -4.23 -34.58 12.72
N GLN A 174 -3.76 -33.35 12.69
CA GLN A 174 -4.29 -32.29 13.55
C GLN A 174 -5.42 -31.54 12.85
N VAL A 175 -6.43 -31.18 13.62
CA VAL A 175 -7.52 -30.32 13.11
C VAL A 175 -7.02 -28.90 12.97
N ASP A 176 -7.23 -28.31 11.78
CA ASP A 176 -7.02 -26.90 11.57
C ASP A 176 -8.13 -26.10 12.25
N THR A 177 -7.75 -25.33 13.26
CA THR A 177 -8.68 -24.48 14.02
C THR A 177 -8.68 -23.02 13.53
N TRP A 178 -7.86 -22.70 12.52
CA TRP A 178 -7.81 -21.33 11.99
C TRP A 178 -9.10 -21.01 11.20
N LYS A 179 -9.59 -19.77 11.37
CA LYS A 179 -10.73 -19.24 10.62
C LYS A 179 -10.40 -17.83 10.14
N ALA A 180 -10.66 -17.57 8.87
CA ALA A 180 -10.42 -16.26 8.26
C ALA A 180 -11.23 -15.14 8.91
N ALA A 181 -12.41 -15.42 9.45
CA ALA A 181 -13.27 -14.47 10.14
C ALA A 181 -13.05 -14.39 11.66
N ASP A 182 -12.03 -15.08 12.19
CA ASP A 182 -11.77 -15.07 13.64
C ASP A 182 -11.24 -13.70 14.09
N SER A 183 -12.09 -12.93 14.72
CA SER A 183 -11.81 -11.58 15.19
C SER A 183 -10.81 -11.49 16.36
N LEU A 184 -10.38 -12.63 16.89
CA LEU A 184 -9.33 -12.70 17.92
C LEU A 184 -7.92 -12.69 17.33
N ASN A 185 -7.79 -12.80 16.01
CA ASN A 185 -6.53 -12.80 15.30
C ASN A 185 -6.17 -11.43 14.72
N GLY A 186 -4.90 -11.28 14.36
CA GLY A 186 -4.25 -10.01 14.08
C GLY A 186 -4.70 -9.18 12.86
N GLY A 187 -5.58 -9.69 11.99
CA GLY A 187 -6.27 -8.90 10.96
C GLY A 187 -7.35 -7.99 11.53
N PHE A 188 -7.74 -8.25 12.79
CA PHE A 188 -8.71 -7.46 13.51
C PHE A 188 -8.06 -6.61 14.60
N TRP A 189 -8.73 -5.53 14.97
CA TRP A 189 -8.35 -4.64 16.05
C TRP A 189 -8.96 -5.12 17.37
N GLU A 190 -8.47 -4.59 18.47
CA GLU A 190 -9.08 -4.80 19.77
C GLU A 190 -10.58 -4.45 19.71
N GLY A 191 -11.43 -5.33 20.24
CA GLY A 191 -12.88 -5.22 20.12
C GLY A 191 -13.50 -5.87 18.89
N GLY A 192 -12.70 -6.54 18.04
CA GLY A 192 -13.19 -7.38 16.93
C GLY A 192 -13.57 -6.64 15.65
N LYS A 193 -13.24 -5.35 15.53
CA LYS A 193 -13.40 -4.60 14.27
C LYS A 193 -12.24 -4.92 13.33
N HIS A 194 -12.51 -5.19 12.05
CA HIS A 194 -11.43 -5.40 11.07
C HIS A 194 -10.55 -4.15 10.94
N TRP A 195 -9.24 -4.34 10.82
CA TRP A 195 -8.31 -3.20 10.83
C TRP A 195 -8.56 -2.20 9.70
N SER A 196 -9.00 -2.65 8.54
CA SER A 196 -9.40 -1.74 7.45
C SER A 196 -10.58 -0.84 7.82
N GLU A 197 -11.50 -1.32 8.64
CA GLU A 197 -12.62 -0.51 9.14
C GLU A 197 -12.16 0.53 10.15
N VAL A 198 -11.19 0.19 11.00
CA VAL A 198 -10.55 1.15 11.91
C VAL A 198 -9.87 2.28 11.13
N ILE A 199 -9.11 1.94 10.08
CA ILE A 199 -8.46 2.93 9.21
C ILE A 199 -9.51 3.81 8.51
N LYS A 200 -10.61 3.22 8.03
CA LYS A 200 -11.74 3.97 7.44
C LYS A 200 -12.32 4.97 8.44
N ASP A 201 -12.56 4.55 9.68
CA ASP A 201 -13.13 5.44 10.71
C ASP A 201 -12.17 6.59 11.07
N ASP A 202 -10.86 6.32 11.14
CA ASP A 202 -9.84 7.36 11.29
C ASP A 202 -9.85 8.32 10.10
N ALA A 203 -9.95 7.80 8.87
CA ALA A 203 -9.97 8.62 7.67
C ALA A 203 -11.19 9.56 7.64
N LEU A 204 -12.36 9.09 8.04
CA LEU A 204 -13.56 9.92 8.13
C LEU A 204 -13.41 11.03 9.19
N ASP A 205 -12.81 10.71 10.35
CA ASP A 205 -12.53 11.71 11.38
C ASP A 205 -11.46 12.73 10.90
N PHE A 206 -10.44 12.28 10.16
CA PHE A 206 -9.44 13.18 9.56
C PHE A 206 -10.08 14.12 8.53
N LEU A 207 -10.97 13.62 7.67
CA LEU A 207 -11.69 14.44 6.71
C LEU A 207 -12.55 15.50 7.39
N ASN A 208 -13.27 15.14 8.47
CA ASN A 208 -14.05 16.09 9.25
C ASN A 208 -13.16 17.19 9.84
N LYS A 209 -12.05 16.82 10.46
CA LYS A 209 -11.10 17.76 11.07
C LYS A 209 -10.38 18.64 10.05
N SER A 210 -10.04 18.07 8.89
CA SER A 210 -9.39 18.85 7.83
C SER A 210 -10.31 19.91 7.26
N GLY A 211 -11.63 19.67 7.22
CA GLY A 211 -12.63 20.65 6.78
C GLY A 211 -12.82 21.86 7.71
N GLU A 212 -12.30 21.79 8.94
CA GLU A 212 -12.31 22.92 9.87
C GLU A 212 -11.26 24.00 9.55
N LYS A 213 -10.36 23.73 8.61
CA LYS A 213 -9.26 24.63 8.21
C LYS A 213 -9.23 24.81 6.70
N GLU A 214 -8.85 25.98 6.24
CA GLU A 214 -8.69 26.27 4.82
C GLU A 214 -7.48 25.57 4.19
N ALA A 215 -6.47 25.17 4.98
CA ALA A 215 -5.27 24.51 4.50
C ALA A 215 -5.57 23.14 3.88
N PRO A 216 -4.93 22.78 2.75
CA PRO A 216 -5.09 21.49 2.13
C PRO A 216 -4.60 20.35 3.03
N PHE A 217 -5.11 19.15 2.82
CA PHE A 217 -4.65 17.98 3.57
C PHE A 217 -3.82 17.01 2.73
N PHE A 218 -2.90 16.35 3.41
CA PHE A 218 -2.18 15.16 2.96
C PHE A 218 -2.46 14.01 3.92
N MET A 219 -3.19 12.99 3.47
CA MET A 219 -3.56 11.82 4.28
C MET A 219 -2.89 10.56 3.74
N TYR A 220 -2.11 9.89 4.58
CA TYR A 220 -1.55 8.57 4.31
C TYR A 220 -2.33 7.49 5.06
N LEU A 221 -3.16 6.75 4.33
CA LEU A 221 -3.98 5.66 4.84
C LEU A 221 -3.36 4.33 4.42
N ALA A 222 -2.65 3.68 5.34
CA ALA A 222 -1.81 2.53 5.07
C ALA A 222 -2.49 1.24 5.54
N PHE A 223 -3.22 0.58 4.64
CA PHE A 223 -3.91 -0.68 4.93
C PHE A 223 -2.92 -1.84 5.06
N ASN A 224 -3.17 -2.75 6.00
CA ASN A 224 -2.45 -4.02 6.05
C ASN A 224 -3.02 -5.03 5.04
N ALA A 225 -4.31 -5.02 4.82
CA ALA A 225 -4.95 -5.91 3.86
C ALA A 225 -4.52 -5.56 2.41
N PRO A 226 -4.38 -6.61 1.56
CA PRO A 226 -4.65 -8.03 1.76
C PRO A 226 -3.46 -8.86 2.32
N HIS A 227 -2.42 -8.24 2.86
CA HIS A 227 -1.29 -8.93 3.48
C HIS A 227 -1.76 -9.88 4.60
N ASP A 228 -0.99 -10.91 4.88
CA ASP A 228 -1.24 -11.83 5.99
C ASP A 228 -1.53 -11.09 7.32
N PRO A 229 -2.31 -11.72 8.18
CA PRO A 229 -3.01 -13.00 8.14
C PRO A 229 -4.31 -12.88 7.34
N ARG A 230 -4.36 -13.01 6.09
CA ARG A 230 -5.47 -12.90 5.11
C ARG A 230 -6.87 -13.12 5.71
N GLN A 231 -7.20 -12.27 6.65
CA GLN A 231 -8.44 -12.29 7.42
C GLN A 231 -9.42 -11.26 6.87
N SER A 232 -10.70 -11.60 6.93
CA SER A 232 -11.76 -10.77 6.41
C SER A 232 -13.03 -10.91 7.25
N PRO A 233 -13.87 -9.89 7.37
CA PRO A 233 -15.21 -10.06 7.92
C PRO A 233 -16.00 -11.12 7.16
N GLN A 234 -16.83 -11.91 7.86
CA GLN A 234 -17.60 -13.01 7.28
C GLN A 234 -18.42 -12.57 6.06
N SER A 235 -19.00 -11.39 6.09
CA SER A 235 -19.79 -10.84 4.98
C SER A 235 -19.03 -10.67 3.65
N PHE A 236 -17.70 -10.59 3.69
CA PHE A 236 -16.88 -10.60 2.49
C PHE A 236 -16.50 -12.01 2.07
N LEU A 237 -16.26 -12.92 3.02
CA LEU A 237 -15.99 -14.32 2.71
C LEU A 237 -17.19 -14.99 2.04
N ASP A 238 -18.41 -14.69 2.49
CA ASP A 238 -19.66 -15.23 1.96
C ASP A 238 -19.90 -14.85 0.48
N ARG A 239 -19.18 -13.85 -0.04
CA ARG A 239 -19.25 -13.44 -1.45
C ARG A 239 -18.42 -14.31 -2.39
N TYR A 240 -17.52 -15.10 -1.82
CA TYR A 240 -16.54 -15.89 -2.55
C TYR A 240 -16.53 -17.32 -2.00
N PRO A 241 -17.55 -18.14 -2.30
CA PRO A 241 -17.57 -19.54 -1.95
C PRO A 241 -16.32 -20.23 -2.51
N LEU A 242 -15.64 -21.03 -1.69
CA LEU A 242 -14.35 -21.62 -2.05
C LEU A 242 -14.44 -22.50 -3.30
N GLU A 243 -15.56 -23.18 -3.48
CA GLU A 243 -15.87 -24.04 -4.61
C GLU A 243 -16.04 -23.30 -5.94
N GLU A 244 -16.28 -22.00 -5.89
CA GLU A 244 -16.43 -21.12 -7.08
C GLU A 244 -15.10 -20.46 -7.49
N ILE A 245 -14.06 -20.55 -6.64
CA ILE A 245 -12.76 -19.95 -6.93
C ILE A 245 -11.89 -20.93 -7.72
N PRO A 246 -11.56 -20.63 -8.98
CA PRO A 246 -10.73 -21.51 -9.78
C PRO A 246 -9.28 -21.49 -9.26
N LEU A 247 -8.60 -22.63 -9.33
CA LEU A 247 -7.15 -22.66 -9.14
C LEU A 247 -6.49 -21.99 -10.35
N PRO A 248 -5.47 -21.13 -10.13
CA PRO A 248 -4.68 -20.57 -11.22
C PRO A 248 -4.06 -21.67 -12.09
N GLU A 249 -3.99 -21.47 -13.41
CA GLU A 249 -3.41 -22.43 -14.35
C GLU A 249 -1.95 -22.78 -14.03
N ASN A 250 -1.21 -21.83 -13.46
CA ASN A 250 0.18 -22.00 -13.06
C ASN A 250 0.36 -22.44 -11.60
N TRP A 251 -0.73 -22.85 -10.93
CA TRP A 251 -0.64 -23.28 -9.54
C TRP A 251 0.13 -24.62 -9.43
N LEU A 252 1.07 -24.65 -8.51
CA LEU A 252 1.81 -25.84 -8.15
C LEU A 252 1.76 -26.05 -6.64
N PRO A 253 1.66 -27.30 -6.15
CA PRO A 253 1.63 -27.60 -4.71
C PRO A 253 2.95 -27.26 -4.00
N GLU A 254 4.06 -27.25 -4.74
CA GLU A 254 5.38 -26.83 -4.28
C GLU A 254 6.07 -25.99 -5.35
N TYR A 255 6.85 -25.00 -4.92
CA TYR A 255 7.68 -24.23 -5.82
C TYR A 255 8.87 -25.08 -6.32
N PRO A 256 8.99 -25.37 -7.63
CA PRO A 256 9.94 -26.34 -8.13
C PRO A 256 11.41 -25.89 -8.04
N TYR A 257 11.66 -24.61 -7.86
CA TYR A 257 13.01 -24.04 -7.84
C TYR A 257 13.46 -23.61 -6.46
N LYS A 258 12.79 -24.04 -5.39
CA LYS A 258 13.09 -23.64 -4.01
C LYS A 258 14.55 -23.90 -3.59
N ASP A 259 15.10 -25.03 -4.04
CA ASP A 259 16.50 -25.39 -3.75
C ASP A 259 17.49 -24.49 -4.51
N ALA A 260 17.18 -24.15 -5.75
CA ALA A 260 18.01 -23.29 -6.59
C ALA A 260 18.13 -21.86 -6.06
N ILE A 261 17.11 -21.36 -5.37
CA ILE A 261 17.15 -20.05 -4.70
C ILE A 261 17.74 -20.07 -3.29
N GLY A 262 18.25 -21.23 -2.86
CA GLY A 262 18.89 -21.38 -1.55
C GLY A 262 17.92 -21.41 -0.35
N ASN A 263 16.65 -21.68 -0.57
CA ASN A 263 15.64 -21.80 0.49
C ASN A 263 14.96 -23.18 0.48
N PRO A 264 15.70 -24.24 0.84
CA PRO A 264 15.19 -25.61 0.72
C PRO A 264 14.14 -25.99 1.78
N LYS A 265 13.99 -25.19 2.84
CA LYS A 265 13.21 -25.60 4.00
C LYS A 265 11.75 -25.15 3.96
N THR A 266 11.50 -23.92 3.59
CA THR A 266 10.13 -23.39 3.43
C THR A 266 10.19 -22.07 2.69
N LEU A 267 9.45 -21.93 1.62
CA LEU A 267 9.04 -20.62 1.16
C LEU A 267 8.12 -20.02 2.24
N ARG A 268 8.10 -18.71 2.32
CA ARG A 268 7.25 -17.98 3.27
C ARG A 268 5.81 -18.49 3.28
N ASP A 269 5.26 -18.75 2.10
CA ASP A 269 3.86 -19.18 1.95
C ASP A 269 3.59 -20.61 2.41
N GLU A 270 4.60 -21.47 2.45
CA GLU A 270 4.49 -22.82 3.02
C GLU A 270 4.47 -22.80 4.56
N ALA A 271 5.01 -21.75 5.18
CA ALA A 271 5.03 -21.57 6.63
C ALA A 271 3.88 -20.72 7.16
N LEU A 272 3.07 -20.13 6.29
CA LEU A 272 1.91 -19.34 6.70
C LEU A 272 0.80 -20.21 7.25
N ALA A 273 0.00 -19.64 8.16
CA ALA A 273 -1.19 -20.28 8.67
C ALA A 273 -2.07 -20.76 7.52
N PRO A 274 -2.68 -21.93 7.67
CA PRO A 274 -3.29 -22.62 6.55
C PRO A 274 -4.34 -21.75 5.90
N PHE A 275 -4.23 -21.68 4.58
CA PHE A 275 -5.41 -21.46 3.79
C PHE A 275 -6.30 -22.68 3.91
N PRO A 276 -7.60 -22.52 4.03
CA PRO A 276 -8.49 -23.62 3.69
C PRO A 276 -8.12 -24.04 2.27
N ARG A 277 -7.67 -25.29 2.15
CA ARG A 277 -7.40 -25.93 0.87
C ARG A 277 -8.68 -26.43 0.30
#